data_9849203c19d60b469385eb474698f917
#
_entry.id   9849203c19d60b469385eb474698f917
#
_cell.length_a   1.000
_cell.length_b   1.000
_cell.length_c   1.000
_cell.angle_alpha   90.00
_cell.angle_beta   90.00
_cell.angle_gamma   90.00
#
_symmetry.space_group_name_H-M   'P 1'
#
loop_
_entity.id
_entity.type
_entity.pdbx_description
1 polymer ?
#
loop_
_entity_poly.entity_id
_entity_poly.type
_entity_poly.pdbx_seq_one_letter_code
_entity_poly.pdbx_strand_id
1 'polypeptide(L)'
;MVCMLAAIKLTAESTKGLDNPQRYQKDLGTFDYLVESAEAIGSEWAVAKYFNLPFDPYENKFKVKADVGNSIEVRWTKYVSGQLIIHEYDRPTDIAVLVTGQAPNYFIAGWIPISMAQRPKYRHTKQPNWWVTQINLQPIENLRKSNYGHSAI
;
A
#
# COMPACT_ATOMS: atom_id res chain seq x y z
N MET A 1 12.54 9.77 -10.22
CA MET A 1 12.11 11.13 -10.63
C MET A 1 10.57 11.23 -10.71
N VAL A 2 9.90 10.45 -11.55
CA VAL A 2 8.43 10.53 -11.76
C VAL A 2 7.63 10.40 -10.45
N CYS A 3 7.92 9.43 -9.60
CA CYS A 3 7.21 9.24 -8.33
C CYS A 3 7.39 10.41 -7.37
N MET A 4 8.57 11.04 -7.37
CA MET A 4 8.81 12.25 -6.57
C MET A 4 7.98 13.44 -7.07
N LEU A 5 7.91 13.65 -8.39
CA LEU A 5 7.07 14.69 -8.97
C LEU A 5 5.59 14.44 -8.70
N ALA A 6 5.15 13.18 -8.78
CA ALA A 6 3.78 12.80 -8.42
C ALA A 6 3.49 13.05 -6.94
N ALA A 7 4.40 12.69 -6.04
CA ALA A 7 4.25 12.95 -4.61
C ALA A 7 4.13 14.44 -4.31
N ILE A 8 4.94 15.28 -4.94
CA ILE A 8 4.88 16.75 -4.80
C ILE A 8 3.52 17.27 -5.27
N LYS A 9 3.09 16.87 -6.48
CA LYS A 9 1.80 17.28 -7.05
C LYS A 9 0.63 16.89 -6.15
N LEU A 10 0.54 15.62 -5.78
CA LEU A 10 -0.57 15.10 -4.97
C LEU A 10 -0.60 15.71 -3.57
N THR A 11 0.56 16.00 -2.99
CA THR A 11 0.62 16.71 -1.70
C THR A 11 0.11 18.14 -1.83
N ALA A 12 0.49 18.85 -2.89
CA ALA A 12 0.02 20.21 -3.14
C ALA A 12 -1.49 20.28 -3.43
N GLU A 13 -2.05 19.28 -4.06
CA GLU A 13 -3.49 19.16 -4.35
C GLU A 13 -4.32 18.69 -3.16
N SER A 14 -3.70 18.15 -2.12
CA SER A 14 -4.38 17.71 -0.91
C SER A 14 -4.98 18.91 -0.17
N THR A 15 -6.23 18.80 0.28
CA THR A 15 -6.90 19.86 1.08
C THR A 15 -6.19 20.17 2.39
N LYS A 16 -5.38 19.22 2.89
CA LYS A 16 -4.59 19.35 4.12
C LYS A 16 -3.11 19.65 3.85
N GLY A 17 -2.65 19.48 2.60
CA GLY A 17 -1.26 19.66 2.24
C GLY A 17 -0.32 18.90 3.18
N LEU A 18 0.76 19.59 3.61
CA LEU A 18 1.73 19.06 4.56
C LEU A 18 1.23 19.02 6.01
N ASP A 19 0.12 19.70 6.32
CA ASP A 19 -0.52 19.68 7.64
C ASP A 19 -1.37 18.42 7.86
N ASN A 20 -1.44 17.54 6.86
CA ASN A 20 -2.15 16.28 6.99
C ASN A 20 -1.50 15.42 8.09
N PRO A 21 -2.28 14.96 9.11
CA PRO A 21 -1.72 14.14 10.16
C PRO A 21 -1.03 12.92 9.58
N GLN A 22 0.24 12.78 9.91
CA GLN A 22 1.04 11.66 9.43
C GLN A 22 0.59 10.37 10.11
N ARG A 23 0.55 9.29 9.35
CA ARG A 23 0.21 7.97 9.87
C ARG A 23 1.29 7.50 10.85
N TYR A 24 0.91 6.70 11.83
CA TYR A 24 1.80 6.06 12.80
C TYR A 24 2.56 7.03 13.71
N GLN A 25 2.02 8.23 13.95
CA GLN A 25 2.67 9.22 14.83
C GLN A 25 4.13 9.54 14.42
N LYS A 26 4.43 9.40 13.14
CA LYS A 26 5.72 9.83 12.61
C LYS A 26 5.75 11.36 12.53
N ASP A 27 6.76 11.95 13.12
CA ASP A 27 7.09 13.36 12.93
C ASP A 27 8.15 13.46 11.83
N LEU A 28 7.69 13.43 10.59
CA LEU A 28 8.55 13.55 9.42
C LEU A 28 8.66 15.01 8.99
N GLY A 29 9.86 15.46 8.70
CA GLY A 29 10.05 16.69 7.95
C GLY A 29 9.42 16.60 6.55
N THR A 30 9.16 17.76 5.96
CA THR A 30 8.55 17.87 4.61
C THR A 30 9.24 16.99 3.57
N PHE A 31 10.55 16.99 3.56
CA PHE A 31 11.32 16.23 2.59
C PHE A 31 11.16 14.72 2.78
N ASP A 32 11.26 14.24 4.02
CA ASP A 32 11.10 12.82 4.34
C ASP A 32 9.69 12.33 4.03
N TYR A 33 8.68 13.16 4.29
CA TYR A 33 7.30 12.87 3.93
C TYR A 33 7.13 12.68 2.41
N LEU A 34 7.72 13.57 1.60
CA LEU A 34 7.69 13.47 0.15
C LEU A 34 8.44 12.25 -0.36
N VAL A 35 9.58 11.90 0.25
CA VAL A 35 10.33 10.69 -0.08
C VAL A 35 9.50 9.44 0.22
N GLU A 36 8.90 9.33 1.41
CA GLU A 36 8.04 8.18 1.74
C GLU A 36 6.81 8.09 0.82
N SER A 37 6.23 9.22 0.45
CA SER A 37 5.10 9.26 -0.50
C SER A 37 5.53 8.81 -1.90
N ALA A 38 6.71 9.21 -2.35
CA ALA A 38 7.25 8.78 -3.64
C ALA A 38 7.56 7.28 -3.67
N GLU A 39 8.08 6.73 -2.58
CA GLU A 39 8.31 5.28 -2.43
C GLU A 39 7.00 4.49 -2.43
N ALA A 40 5.96 5.00 -1.76
CA ALA A 40 4.64 4.39 -1.80
C ALA A 40 4.09 4.32 -3.23
N ILE A 41 4.14 5.43 -3.99
CA ILE A 41 3.74 5.47 -5.41
C ILE A 41 4.59 4.50 -6.25
N GLY A 42 5.89 4.43 -6.00
CA GLY A 42 6.79 3.50 -6.69
C GLY A 42 6.42 2.02 -6.42
N SER A 43 6.02 1.71 -5.20
CA SER A 43 5.57 0.37 -4.82
C SER A 43 4.26 -0.02 -5.50
N GLU A 44 3.30 0.90 -5.60
CA GLU A 44 2.06 0.71 -6.36
C GLU A 44 2.36 0.44 -7.84
N TRP A 45 3.26 1.21 -8.42
CA TRP A 45 3.68 1.02 -9.81
C TRP A 45 4.35 -0.33 -10.03
N ALA A 46 5.18 -0.79 -9.09
CA ALA A 46 5.80 -2.12 -9.15
C ALA A 46 4.74 -3.23 -9.17
N VAL A 47 3.70 -3.14 -8.35
CA VAL A 47 2.58 -4.10 -8.34
C VAL A 47 1.79 -4.04 -9.66
N ALA A 48 1.47 -2.84 -10.14
CA ALA A 48 0.79 -2.68 -11.41
C ALA A 48 1.58 -3.29 -12.57
N LYS A 49 2.90 -3.06 -12.59
CA LYS A 49 3.80 -3.64 -13.59
C LYS A 49 3.84 -5.16 -13.50
N TYR A 50 3.87 -5.72 -12.29
CA TYR A 50 3.85 -7.18 -12.10
C TYR A 50 2.60 -7.82 -12.73
N PHE A 51 1.44 -7.19 -12.59
CA PHE A 51 0.18 -7.67 -13.16
C PHE A 51 -0.10 -7.17 -14.59
N ASN A 52 0.81 -6.38 -15.16
CA ASN A 52 0.63 -5.74 -16.49
C ASN A 52 -0.65 -4.90 -16.55
N LEU A 53 -0.89 -4.11 -15.51
CA LEU A 53 -2.03 -3.21 -15.39
C LEU A 53 -1.63 -1.76 -15.68
N PRO A 54 -2.54 -0.93 -16.23
CA PRO A 54 -2.29 0.49 -16.39
C PRO A 54 -2.15 1.16 -15.02
N PHE A 55 -1.24 2.12 -14.93
CA PHE A 55 -0.96 2.88 -13.72
C PHE A 55 -0.62 4.33 -14.05
N ASP A 56 -1.32 5.27 -13.44
CA ASP A 56 -1.01 6.69 -13.51
C ASP A 56 -0.51 7.18 -12.14
N PRO A 57 0.79 7.48 -11.98
CA PRO A 57 1.33 7.95 -10.71
C PRO A 57 0.79 9.32 -10.28
N TYR A 58 0.21 10.08 -11.20
CA TYR A 58 -0.37 11.41 -10.93
C TYR A 58 -1.87 11.37 -10.60
N GLU A 59 -2.51 10.21 -10.68
CA GLU A 59 -3.93 10.07 -10.35
C GLU A 59 -4.14 10.20 -8.85
N ASN A 60 -5.02 11.12 -8.46
CA ASN A 60 -5.46 11.23 -7.07
C ASN A 60 -6.68 10.32 -6.85
N LYS A 61 -6.45 9.21 -6.18
CA LYS A 61 -7.47 8.17 -5.98
C LYS A 61 -8.43 8.48 -4.81
N PHE A 62 -8.12 9.45 -3.96
CA PHE A 62 -8.93 9.94 -2.81
C PHE A 62 -9.62 8.84 -1.98
N LYS A 63 -9.02 7.66 -1.86
CA LYS A 63 -9.61 6.48 -1.20
C LYS A 63 -10.91 5.95 -1.84
N VAL A 64 -11.30 6.45 -2.98
CA VAL A 64 -12.49 5.99 -3.73
C VAL A 64 -12.14 4.79 -4.60
N LYS A 65 -10.93 4.79 -5.16
CA LYS A 65 -10.40 3.71 -5.98
C LYS A 65 -9.32 2.93 -5.22
N ALA A 66 -9.11 1.69 -5.61
CA ALA A 66 -7.96 0.90 -5.20
C ALA A 66 -6.65 1.50 -5.74
N ASP A 67 -5.54 1.17 -5.11
CA ASP A 67 -4.22 1.62 -5.56
C ASP A 67 -3.86 1.05 -6.94
N VAL A 68 -4.17 -0.22 -7.15
CA VAL A 68 -3.89 -0.94 -8.40
C VAL A 68 -5.10 -1.81 -8.78
N GLY A 69 -5.39 -1.90 -10.06
CA GLY A 69 -6.51 -2.71 -10.57
C GLY A 69 -7.85 -2.30 -9.99
N ASN A 70 -8.73 -3.28 -9.77
CA ASN A 70 -10.08 -3.01 -9.27
C ASN A 70 -10.17 -2.96 -7.74
N SER A 71 -9.35 -3.76 -7.02
CA SER A 71 -9.44 -3.87 -5.56
C SER A 71 -8.12 -4.26 -4.89
N ILE A 72 -6.98 -3.83 -5.42
CA ILE A 72 -5.67 -4.10 -4.81
C ILE A 72 -5.20 -2.84 -4.08
N GLU A 73 -5.08 -2.96 -2.75
CA GLU A 73 -4.46 -1.97 -1.88
C GLU A 73 -3.00 -2.34 -1.66
N VAL A 74 -2.09 -1.41 -1.89
CA VAL A 74 -0.66 -1.63 -1.73
C VAL A 74 -0.17 -0.99 -0.44
N ARG A 75 0.59 -1.74 0.33
CA ARG A 75 1.26 -1.26 1.54
C ARG A 75 2.75 -1.40 1.38
N TRP A 76 3.45 -0.32 1.62
CA TRP A 76 4.89 -0.26 1.46
C TRP A 76 5.61 -0.09 2.80
N THR A 77 6.75 -0.73 2.90
CA THR A 77 7.74 -0.50 3.96
C THR A 77 9.16 -0.63 3.42
N LYS A 78 10.06 0.20 3.90
CA LYS A 78 11.48 0.08 3.55
C LYS A 78 12.16 -1.14 4.19
N TYR A 79 11.58 -1.67 5.24
CA TYR A 79 12.18 -2.78 6.02
C TYR A 79 11.89 -4.13 5.38
N VAL A 80 12.96 -4.92 5.13
CA VAL A 80 12.86 -6.26 4.51
C VAL A 80 11.93 -7.19 5.30
N SER A 81 11.95 -7.12 6.63
CA SER A 81 11.12 -7.91 7.53
C SER A 81 9.86 -7.17 8.01
N GLY A 82 9.51 -6.07 7.37
CA GLY A 82 8.33 -5.28 7.74
C GLY A 82 7.03 -6.06 7.65
N GLN A 83 6.04 -5.67 8.45
CA GLN A 83 4.73 -6.31 8.50
C GLN A 83 3.72 -5.53 7.68
N LEU A 84 2.69 -6.24 7.20
CA LEU A 84 1.54 -5.62 6.56
C LEU A 84 0.62 -5.04 7.64
N ILE A 85 0.31 -3.74 7.54
CA ILE A 85 -0.57 -3.05 8.48
C ILE A 85 -1.88 -2.71 7.76
N ILE A 86 -3.00 -3.16 8.33
CA ILE A 86 -4.36 -2.91 7.85
C ILE A 86 -5.07 -2.02 8.86
N HIS A 87 -5.79 -1.03 8.35
CA HIS A 87 -6.54 -0.05 9.14
C HIS A 87 -8.03 -0.38 9.20
N GLU A 88 -8.72 0.23 10.16
CA GLU A 88 -10.18 0.07 10.33
C GLU A 88 -10.97 0.61 9.13
N TYR A 89 -10.44 1.60 8.43
CA TYR A 89 -11.07 2.20 7.25
C TYR A 89 -10.76 1.47 5.94
N ASP A 90 -9.89 0.46 5.97
CA ASP A 90 -9.60 -0.34 4.76
C ASP A 90 -10.80 -1.23 4.41
N ARG A 91 -11.13 -1.29 3.14
CA ARG A 91 -12.31 -2.01 2.66
C ARG A 91 -12.13 -3.52 2.77
N PRO A 92 -13.01 -4.25 3.49
CA PRO A 92 -12.89 -5.70 3.64
C PRO A 92 -12.97 -6.48 2.32
N THR A 93 -13.55 -5.88 1.29
CA THR A 93 -13.68 -6.47 -0.05
C THR A 93 -12.41 -6.42 -0.88
N ASP A 94 -11.43 -5.63 -0.45
CA ASP A 94 -10.19 -5.45 -1.18
C ASP A 94 -9.13 -6.47 -0.75
N ILE A 95 -8.06 -6.51 -1.52
CA ILE A 95 -6.87 -7.33 -1.28
C ILE A 95 -5.71 -6.42 -0.93
N ALA A 96 -5.00 -6.73 0.14
CA ALA A 96 -3.79 -6.03 0.50
C ALA A 96 -2.56 -6.77 -0.01
N VAL A 97 -1.64 -6.02 -0.62
CA VAL A 97 -0.33 -6.48 -1.08
C VAL A 97 0.75 -5.75 -0.32
N LEU A 98 1.69 -6.48 0.26
CA LEU A 98 2.87 -5.90 0.93
C LEU A 98 4.04 -5.83 -0.04
N VAL A 99 4.62 -4.64 -0.14
CA VAL A 99 5.85 -4.38 -0.89
C VAL A 99 6.93 -3.89 0.06
N THR A 100 8.13 -4.44 -0.05
CA THR A 100 9.30 -4.04 0.75
C THR A 100 10.41 -3.49 -0.14
N GLY A 101 11.36 -2.80 0.47
CA GLY A 101 12.53 -2.25 -0.23
C GLY A 101 12.39 -0.78 -0.58
N GLN A 102 13.27 -0.32 -1.43
CA GLN A 102 13.35 1.09 -1.86
C GLN A 102 13.69 1.16 -3.35
N ALA A 103 13.27 2.25 -3.98
CA ALA A 103 13.59 2.49 -5.39
C ALA A 103 15.11 2.34 -5.65
N PRO A 104 15.53 1.69 -6.76
CA PRO A 104 14.69 1.17 -7.82
C PRO A 104 14.25 -0.30 -7.59
N ASN A 105 14.57 -0.90 -6.45
CA ASN A 105 14.37 -2.32 -6.19
C ASN A 105 13.27 -2.56 -5.16
N TYR A 106 12.11 -3.00 -5.63
CA TYR A 106 10.98 -3.39 -4.80
C TYR A 106 10.81 -4.92 -4.81
N PHE A 107 10.42 -5.45 -3.65
CA PHE A 107 10.08 -6.86 -3.49
C PHE A 107 8.63 -7.00 -3.05
N ILE A 108 7.83 -7.75 -3.80
CA ILE A 108 6.44 -8.04 -3.43
C ILE A 108 6.44 -9.22 -2.47
N ALA A 109 6.25 -8.93 -1.18
CA ALA A 109 6.36 -9.93 -0.12
C ALA A 109 5.18 -10.91 -0.09
N GLY A 110 4.00 -10.49 -0.55
CA GLY A 110 2.83 -11.34 -0.61
C GLY A 110 1.52 -10.56 -0.48
N TRP A 111 0.42 -11.27 -0.38
CA TRP A 111 -0.92 -10.70 -0.32
C TRP A 111 -1.83 -11.43 0.68
N ILE A 112 -2.90 -10.75 1.08
CA ILE A 112 -3.96 -11.30 1.92
C ILE A 112 -5.27 -10.54 1.65
N PRO A 113 -6.44 -11.20 1.63
CA PRO A 113 -7.73 -10.49 1.65
C PRO A 113 -7.84 -9.65 2.93
N ILE A 114 -8.28 -8.39 2.81
CA ILE A 114 -8.38 -7.48 3.95
C ILE A 114 -9.33 -8.05 5.02
N SER A 115 -10.43 -8.66 4.60
CA SER A 115 -11.35 -9.34 5.53
C SER A 115 -10.69 -10.43 6.37
N MET A 116 -9.68 -11.10 5.82
CA MET A 116 -8.92 -12.12 6.56
C MET A 116 -7.84 -11.50 7.46
N ALA A 117 -7.28 -10.37 7.06
CA ALA A 117 -6.32 -9.62 7.87
C ALA A 117 -7.00 -8.96 9.09
N GLN A 118 -8.26 -8.53 8.96
CA GLN A 118 -9.03 -7.88 10.03
C GLN A 118 -9.58 -8.87 11.09
N ARG A 119 -8.95 -10.02 11.24
CA ARG A 119 -9.34 -11.00 12.25
C ARG A 119 -8.66 -10.74 13.59
N PRO A 120 -9.27 -11.16 14.73
CA PRO A 120 -8.73 -10.92 16.08
C PRO A 120 -7.28 -11.35 16.27
N LYS A 121 -6.86 -12.46 15.63
CA LYS A 121 -5.48 -12.97 15.74
C LYS A 121 -4.39 -12.01 15.26
N TYR A 122 -4.74 -11.06 14.39
CA TYR A 122 -3.81 -10.05 13.87
C TYR A 122 -3.97 -8.69 14.52
N ARG A 123 -4.96 -8.52 15.41
CA ARG A 123 -5.21 -7.24 16.09
C ARG A 123 -4.00 -6.83 16.91
N HIS A 124 -3.52 -5.60 16.68
CA HIS A 124 -2.45 -5.04 17.47
C HIS A 124 -2.94 -4.68 18.89
N THR A 125 -2.10 -4.91 19.90
CA THR A 125 -2.50 -4.73 21.31
C THR A 125 -2.62 -3.26 21.73
N LYS A 126 -1.88 -2.37 21.08
CA LYS A 126 -1.79 -0.94 21.45
C LYS A 126 -2.33 0.02 20.41
N GLN A 127 -2.55 -0.43 19.18
CA GLN A 127 -2.96 0.42 18.07
C GLN A 127 -4.28 -0.08 17.47
N PRO A 128 -5.12 0.80 16.90
CA PRO A 128 -6.41 0.42 16.31
C PRO A 128 -6.25 -0.14 14.90
N ASN A 129 -5.39 -1.13 14.72
CA ASN A 129 -5.10 -1.73 13.43
C ASN A 129 -4.70 -3.22 13.58
N TRP A 130 -4.48 -3.90 12.48
CA TRP A 130 -4.06 -5.28 12.39
C TRP A 130 -2.68 -5.37 11.74
N TRP A 131 -1.82 -6.21 12.29
CA TRP A 131 -0.47 -6.44 11.83
C TRP A 131 -0.30 -7.88 11.40
N VAL A 132 0.01 -8.07 10.12
CA VAL A 132 0.17 -9.40 9.52
C VAL A 132 1.63 -9.61 9.18
N THR A 133 2.24 -10.63 9.77
CA THR A 133 3.63 -11.01 9.45
C THR A 133 3.71 -11.63 8.05
N GLN A 134 4.87 -11.51 7.40
CA GLN A 134 5.04 -11.98 6.02
C GLN A 134 4.78 -13.48 5.85
N ILE A 135 5.06 -14.29 6.87
CA ILE A 135 4.80 -15.74 6.82
C ILE A 135 3.32 -16.09 6.68
N ASN A 136 2.42 -15.18 7.05
CA ASN A 136 0.98 -15.34 6.92
C ASN A 136 0.42 -14.79 5.59
N LEU A 137 1.27 -14.21 4.74
CA LEU A 137 0.89 -13.74 3.42
C LEU A 137 0.95 -14.87 2.40
N GLN A 138 0.04 -14.81 1.43
CA GLN A 138 0.06 -15.69 0.27
C GLN A 138 1.10 -15.23 -0.73
N PRO A 139 1.79 -16.15 -1.44
CA PRO A 139 2.68 -15.79 -2.53
C PRO A 139 1.94 -15.03 -3.63
N ILE A 140 2.55 -13.94 -4.14
CA ILE A 140 1.91 -13.11 -5.16
C ILE A 140 1.56 -13.88 -6.44
N GLU A 141 2.32 -14.92 -6.76
CA GLU A 141 2.17 -15.75 -7.96
C GLU A 141 0.83 -16.48 -7.99
N ASN A 142 0.21 -16.71 -6.84
CA ASN A 142 -1.07 -17.43 -6.80
C ASN A 142 -2.29 -16.52 -6.83
N LEU A 143 -2.13 -15.19 -6.76
CA LEU A 143 -3.27 -14.27 -6.74
C LEU A 143 -4.15 -14.40 -7.99
N ARG A 144 -3.56 -14.45 -9.18
CA ARG A 144 -4.32 -14.60 -10.45
C ARG A 144 -5.16 -15.88 -10.49
N LYS A 145 -4.66 -16.96 -9.88
CA LYS A 145 -5.31 -18.27 -9.85
C LYS A 145 -6.32 -18.41 -8.72
N SER A 146 -6.34 -17.46 -7.80
CA SER A 146 -7.26 -17.46 -6.67
C SER A 146 -8.66 -16.96 -7.07
N ASN A 147 -9.64 -17.25 -6.24
CA ASN A 147 -11.00 -16.72 -6.41
C ASN A 147 -11.05 -15.18 -6.30
N TYR A 148 -10.05 -14.57 -5.71
CA TYR A 148 -9.93 -13.12 -5.57
C TYR A 148 -9.36 -12.44 -6.82
N GLY A 149 -8.52 -13.15 -7.59
CA GLY A 149 -7.82 -12.58 -8.74
C GLY A 149 -8.75 -12.04 -9.81
N HIS A 150 -9.84 -12.74 -10.09
CA HIS A 150 -10.80 -12.35 -11.13
C HIS A 150 -11.47 -10.99 -10.85
N SER A 151 -11.71 -10.66 -9.59
CA SER A 151 -12.34 -9.39 -9.20
C SER A 151 -11.33 -8.29 -8.87
N ALA A 152 -10.12 -8.65 -8.49
CA ALA A 152 -9.10 -7.70 -8.01
C ALA A 152 -8.22 -7.12 -9.12
N ILE A 153 -7.95 -7.90 -10.14
CA ILE A 153 -7.02 -7.54 -11.23
C ILE A 153 -7.76 -6.90 -12.42
#